data_ba9118b6a23e798264aa19f5183450d2
#
_entry.id   ba9118b6a23e798264aa19f5183450d2
#
_cell.length_a   1.000
_cell.length_b   1.000
_cell.length_c   1.000
_cell.angle_alpha   90.00
_cell.angle_beta   90.00
_cell.angle_gamma   90.00
#
_symmetry.space_group_name_H-M   'P 1'
#
loop_
_entity.id
_entity.type
_entity.pdbx_description
1 polymer ?
#
loop_
_entity_poly.entity_id
_entity_poly.type
_entity_poly.pdbx_seq_one_letter_code
_entity_poly.pdbx_strand_id
1 'polypeptide(L)'
;MKFSDGTALDSKAVADSINRYVTNKGPQSSLWASKVASIDTPDATTVVFNLVDPWTGIQSMLATGPGMIVAPSAQQGDQFTPIGAGAFTLEKFAPNEELLLAARPDYYDGAPNIDKLKLISIVGAQPPPKHSRRAASTPRTCVRSPRSWI
;
A
#
# COMPACT_ATOMS: atom_id res chain seq x y z
N MET A 1 -4.01 -13.56 -7.62
CA MET A 1 -3.47 -12.90 -6.40
C MET A 1 -4.58 -12.81 -5.37
N LYS A 2 -4.26 -12.70 -4.06
CA LYS A 2 -5.28 -12.60 -3.00
C LYS A 2 -4.97 -11.45 -2.04
N PHE A 3 -6.00 -10.83 -1.54
CA PHE A 3 -5.92 -9.91 -0.40
C PHE A 3 -5.55 -10.64 0.90
N SER A 4 -5.25 -9.89 1.95
CA SER A 4 -4.87 -10.44 3.26
C SER A 4 -6.01 -11.17 4.00
N ASP A 5 -7.26 -10.95 3.60
CA ASP A 5 -8.45 -11.67 4.08
C ASP A 5 -8.77 -12.94 3.26
N GLY A 6 -7.94 -13.27 2.26
CA GLY A 6 -8.12 -14.42 1.38
C GLY A 6 -9.03 -14.18 0.18
N THR A 7 -9.68 -13.02 0.06
CA THR A 7 -10.51 -12.68 -1.10
C THR A 7 -9.66 -12.50 -2.36
N ALA A 8 -10.24 -12.74 -3.53
CA ALA A 8 -9.52 -12.61 -4.79
C ALA A 8 -9.24 -11.13 -5.12
N LEU A 9 -8.00 -10.85 -5.56
CA LEU A 9 -7.66 -9.60 -6.21
C LEU A 9 -7.83 -9.79 -7.71
N ASP A 10 -8.95 -9.33 -8.24
CA ASP A 10 -9.29 -9.32 -9.66
C ASP A 10 -9.41 -7.89 -10.21
N SER A 11 -9.65 -7.77 -11.51
CA SER A 11 -9.78 -6.49 -12.19
C SER A 11 -10.93 -5.64 -11.63
N LYS A 12 -12.03 -6.29 -11.23
CA LYS A 12 -13.17 -5.60 -10.63
C LYS A 12 -12.82 -5.00 -9.28
N ALA A 13 -12.12 -5.73 -8.42
CA ALA A 13 -11.65 -5.23 -7.12
C ALA A 13 -10.73 -4.02 -7.27
N VAL A 14 -9.88 -4.01 -8.32
CA VAL A 14 -9.02 -2.86 -8.65
C VAL A 14 -9.87 -1.65 -9.05
N ALA A 15 -10.81 -1.82 -9.98
CA ALA A 15 -11.68 -0.74 -10.43
C ALA A 15 -12.54 -0.18 -9.29
N ASP A 16 -13.14 -1.04 -8.48
CA ASP A 16 -13.97 -0.66 -7.33
C ASP A 16 -13.14 0.12 -6.29
N SER A 17 -11.90 -0.30 -6.02
CA SER A 17 -11.01 0.38 -5.09
C SER A 17 -10.66 1.80 -5.56
N ILE A 18 -10.31 1.95 -6.85
CA ILE A 18 -10.00 3.27 -7.43
C ILE A 18 -11.24 4.17 -7.44
N ASN A 19 -12.38 3.66 -7.86
CA ASN A 19 -13.64 4.41 -7.87
C ASN A 19 -14.03 4.88 -6.46
N ARG A 20 -13.87 4.03 -5.46
CA ARG A 20 -14.07 4.40 -4.07
C ARG A 20 -13.12 5.52 -3.61
N TYR A 21 -11.83 5.43 -4.00
CA TYR A 21 -10.86 6.48 -3.69
C TYR A 21 -11.27 7.84 -4.27
N VAL A 22 -11.75 7.85 -5.52
CA VAL A 22 -12.23 9.07 -6.20
C VAL A 22 -13.50 9.61 -5.54
N THR A 23 -14.46 8.73 -5.23
CA THR A 23 -15.74 9.08 -4.57
C THR A 23 -15.51 9.70 -3.21
N ASN A 24 -14.57 9.15 -2.44
CA ASN A 24 -14.19 9.66 -1.13
C ASN A 24 -13.26 10.88 -1.18
N LYS A 25 -13.06 11.48 -2.36
CA LYS A 25 -12.25 12.68 -2.56
C LYS A 25 -10.84 12.56 -1.98
N GLY A 26 -10.20 11.42 -2.19
CA GLY A 26 -8.80 11.21 -1.82
C GLY A 26 -7.87 12.27 -2.45
N PRO A 27 -6.67 12.47 -1.92
CA PRO A 27 -5.70 13.39 -2.50
C PRO A 27 -5.53 13.15 -4.01
N GLN A 28 -5.54 14.21 -4.82
CA GLN A 28 -5.43 14.13 -6.29
C GLN A 28 -6.62 13.47 -7.03
N SER A 29 -7.72 13.13 -6.34
CA SER A 29 -8.91 12.56 -6.99
C SER A 29 -9.50 13.45 -8.09
N SER A 30 -9.45 14.77 -7.91
CA SER A 30 -9.89 15.73 -8.92
C SER A 30 -9.06 15.66 -10.20
N LEU A 31 -7.73 15.51 -10.09
CA LEU A 31 -6.84 15.32 -11.23
C LEU A 31 -7.16 13.99 -11.92
N TRP A 32 -7.30 12.90 -11.15
CA TRP A 32 -7.71 11.59 -11.69
C TRP A 32 -9.01 11.68 -12.49
N ALA A 33 -10.06 12.25 -11.88
CA ALA A 33 -11.38 12.40 -12.51
C ALA A 33 -11.36 13.28 -13.78
N SER A 34 -10.41 14.22 -13.88
CA SER A 34 -10.28 15.05 -15.10
C SER A 34 -9.57 14.34 -16.25
N LYS A 35 -8.80 13.28 -15.95
CA LYS A 35 -7.94 12.59 -16.93
C LYS A 35 -8.44 11.19 -17.32
N VAL A 36 -9.15 10.51 -16.42
CA VAL A 36 -9.67 9.16 -16.65
C VAL A 36 -11.17 9.25 -16.90
N ALA A 37 -11.58 8.87 -18.09
CA ALA A 37 -12.99 8.87 -18.52
C ALA A 37 -13.75 7.67 -17.94
N SER A 38 -13.17 6.47 -18.05
CA SER A 38 -13.74 5.23 -17.49
C SER A 38 -12.66 4.21 -17.14
N ILE A 39 -13.04 3.25 -16.32
CA ILE A 39 -12.23 2.06 -15.99
C ILE A 39 -13.05 0.85 -16.39
N ASP A 40 -12.57 0.10 -17.37
CA ASP A 40 -13.25 -1.09 -17.88
C ASP A 40 -12.52 -2.35 -17.42
N THR A 41 -13.28 -3.40 -17.14
CA THR A 41 -12.77 -4.70 -16.68
C THR A 41 -13.30 -5.80 -17.59
N PRO A 42 -12.72 -5.95 -18.81
CA PRO A 42 -13.21 -6.91 -19.80
C PRO A 42 -13.09 -8.37 -19.34
N ASP A 43 -12.13 -8.66 -18.48
CA ASP A 43 -11.93 -9.98 -17.86
C ASP A 43 -11.35 -9.83 -16.46
N ALA A 44 -11.18 -10.93 -15.72
CA ALA A 44 -10.75 -10.93 -14.33
C ALA A 44 -9.30 -10.47 -14.11
N THR A 45 -8.51 -10.33 -15.16
CA THR A 45 -7.06 -10.03 -15.08
C THR A 45 -6.67 -8.74 -15.78
N THR A 46 -7.60 -8.15 -16.55
CA THR A 46 -7.33 -6.96 -17.36
C THR A 46 -8.13 -5.77 -16.85
N VAL A 47 -7.42 -4.65 -16.62
CA VAL A 47 -8.03 -3.34 -16.34
C VAL A 47 -7.64 -2.37 -17.44
N VAL A 48 -8.62 -1.74 -18.04
CA VAL A 48 -8.43 -0.76 -19.12
C VAL A 48 -8.82 0.62 -18.62
N PHE A 49 -7.88 1.55 -18.66
CA PHE A 49 -8.13 2.95 -18.33
C PHE A 49 -8.37 3.73 -19.62
N ASN A 50 -9.58 4.20 -19.82
CA ASN A 50 -9.92 5.09 -20.92
C ASN A 50 -9.63 6.52 -20.52
N LEU A 51 -8.70 7.16 -21.22
CA LEU A 51 -8.26 8.51 -20.91
C LEU A 51 -9.02 9.54 -21.72
N VAL A 52 -9.27 10.71 -21.14
CA VAL A 52 -9.88 11.86 -21.84
C VAL A 52 -8.91 12.42 -22.90
N ASP A 53 -7.63 12.47 -22.56
CA ASP A 53 -6.54 12.88 -23.45
C ASP A 53 -5.25 12.10 -23.10
N PRO A 54 -4.22 12.08 -23.97
CA PRO A 54 -2.96 11.40 -23.68
C PRO A 54 -2.34 11.88 -22.37
N TRP A 55 -2.12 10.97 -21.44
CA TRP A 55 -1.59 11.28 -20.10
C TRP A 55 -0.44 10.38 -19.71
N THR A 56 0.79 10.85 -19.88
CA THR A 56 2.02 10.09 -19.55
C THR A 56 2.23 9.93 -18.04
N GLY A 57 1.58 10.76 -17.23
CA GLY A 57 1.69 10.74 -15.76
C GLY A 57 0.88 9.66 -15.05
N ILE A 58 0.09 8.84 -15.77
CA ILE A 58 -0.80 7.83 -15.17
C ILE A 58 -0.03 6.83 -14.32
N GLN A 59 1.15 6.38 -14.75
CA GLN A 59 1.97 5.43 -13.99
C GLN A 59 2.43 6.02 -12.65
N SER A 60 2.87 7.28 -12.67
CA SER A 60 3.24 7.98 -11.43
C SER A 60 2.05 8.18 -10.51
N MET A 61 0.87 8.42 -11.08
CA MET A 61 -0.37 8.54 -10.32
C MET A 61 -0.76 7.20 -9.65
N LEU A 62 -0.64 6.09 -10.38
CA LEU A 62 -0.90 4.75 -9.84
C LEU A 62 0.12 4.32 -8.77
N ALA A 63 1.30 4.93 -8.73
CA ALA A 63 2.27 4.74 -7.66
C ALA A 63 1.91 5.49 -6.36
N THR A 64 0.82 6.24 -6.35
CA THR A 64 0.33 7.02 -5.20
C THR A 64 -1.04 6.53 -4.72
N GLY A 65 -1.81 7.38 -4.04
CA GLY A 65 -3.10 7.02 -3.45
C GLY A 65 -4.08 6.23 -4.33
N PRO A 66 -4.34 6.62 -5.60
CA PRO A 66 -5.25 5.89 -6.46
C PRO A 66 -4.85 4.43 -6.72
N GLY A 67 -3.55 4.13 -6.72
CA GLY A 67 -3.06 2.76 -6.93
C GLY A 67 -2.91 1.93 -5.66
N MET A 68 -3.27 2.46 -4.50
CA MET A 68 -3.35 1.71 -3.25
C MET A 68 -4.64 0.89 -3.22
N ILE A 69 -4.58 -0.32 -3.77
CA ILE A 69 -5.75 -1.18 -3.90
C ILE A 69 -6.08 -1.83 -2.57
N VAL A 70 -7.34 -1.71 -2.16
CA VAL A 70 -7.88 -2.30 -0.93
C VAL A 70 -9.06 -3.20 -1.25
N ALA A 71 -9.22 -4.26 -0.46
CA ALA A 71 -10.28 -5.22 -0.64
C ALA A 71 -11.68 -4.56 -0.50
N PRO A 72 -12.70 -5.09 -1.19
CA PRO A 72 -14.09 -4.65 -0.99
C PRO A 72 -14.55 -4.79 0.47
N SER A 73 -14.06 -5.82 1.17
CA SER A 73 -14.33 -6.10 2.59
C SER A 73 -13.68 -5.09 3.56
N ALA A 74 -12.75 -4.24 3.08
CA ALA A 74 -12.08 -3.24 3.92
C ALA A 74 -13.03 -2.18 4.49
N GLN A 75 -14.18 -1.94 3.84
CA GLN A 75 -15.22 -1.02 4.28
C GLN A 75 -16.43 -1.78 4.78
N GLN A 76 -16.78 -1.63 6.03
CA GLN A 76 -17.99 -2.21 6.65
C GLN A 76 -18.76 -1.09 7.35
N GLY A 77 -19.75 -0.53 6.65
CA GLY A 77 -20.45 0.67 7.11
C GLY A 77 -19.49 1.85 7.28
N ASP A 78 -19.45 2.43 8.46
CA ASP A 78 -18.55 3.55 8.80
C ASP A 78 -17.14 3.09 9.24
N GLN A 79 -16.94 1.78 9.40
CA GLN A 79 -15.65 1.22 9.82
C GLN A 79 -14.78 0.88 8.60
N PHE A 80 -13.54 1.32 8.66
CA PHE A 80 -12.53 1.00 7.65
C PHE A 80 -11.38 0.21 8.27
N THR A 81 -11.13 -0.98 7.73
CA THR A 81 -9.97 -1.81 8.07
C THR A 81 -9.10 -1.94 6.83
N PRO A 82 -7.83 -1.52 6.85
CA PRO A 82 -6.96 -1.58 5.66
C PRO A 82 -6.60 -3.03 5.33
N ILE A 83 -7.35 -3.62 4.40
CA ILE A 83 -7.12 -4.97 3.87
C ILE A 83 -6.51 -4.81 2.47
N GLY A 84 -5.24 -5.11 2.34
CA GLY A 84 -4.48 -5.00 1.10
C GLY A 84 -3.92 -6.33 0.61
N ALA A 85 -3.24 -6.32 -0.55
CA ALA A 85 -2.55 -7.47 -1.11
C ALA A 85 -1.02 -7.41 -0.90
N GLY A 86 -0.54 -6.55 -0.03
CA GLY A 86 0.88 -6.36 0.26
C GLY A 86 1.50 -7.48 1.10
N ALA A 87 2.81 -7.39 1.30
CA ALA A 87 3.61 -8.34 2.05
C ALA A 87 3.37 -8.30 3.58
N PHE A 88 2.69 -7.28 4.06
CA PHE A 88 2.39 -7.08 5.47
C PHE A 88 0.91 -6.79 5.69
N THR A 89 0.41 -7.20 6.85
CA THR A 89 -0.94 -6.91 7.36
C THR A 89 -0.88 -5.96 8.54
N LEU A 90 -1.95 -5.18 8.73
CA LEU A 90 -2.08 -4.32 9.90
C LEU A 90 -2.37 -5.16 11.16
N GLU A 91 -1.50 -5.08 12.16
CA GLU A 91 -1.70 -5.68 13.48
C GLU A 91 -2.23 -4.64 14.49
N LYS A 92 -1.68 -3.43 14.45
CA LYS A 92 -2.10 -2.32 15.32
C LYS A 92 -1.89 -0.98 14.63
N PHE A 93 -2.84 -0.08 14.81
CA PHE A 93 -2.72 1.32 14.42
C PHE A 93 -3.18 2.22 15.57
N ALA A 94 -2.26 3.02 16.09
CA ALA A 94 -2.52 4.08 17.04
C ALA A 94 -2.11 5.42 16.40
N PRO A 95 -3.07 6.30 16.04
CA PRO A 95 -2.77 7.57 15.39
C PRO A 95 -1.76 8.40 16.20
N ASN A 96 -0.74 8.94 15.53
CA ASN A 96 0.35 9.73 16.12
C ASN A 96 1.24 9.00 17.14
N GLU A 97 1.07 7.70 17.31
CA GLU A 97 1.88 6.87 18.20
C GLU A 97 2.64 5.81 17.42
N GLU A 98 1.95 4.74 17.01
CA GLU A 98 2.59 3.62 16.36
C GLU A 98 1.71 2.92 15.30
N LEU A 99 2.37 2.37 14.31
CA LEU A 99 1.83 1.43 13.34
C LEU A 99 2.62 0.12 13.45
N LEU A 100 1.94 -0.98 13.74
CA LEU A 100 2.53 -2.31 13.82
C LEU A 100 1.98 -3.17 12.69
N LEU A 101 2.89 -3.71 11.89
CA LEU A 101 2.60 -4.57 10.76
C LEU A 101 3.20 -5.95 10.99
N ALA A 102 2.47 -7.00 10.63
CA ALA A 102 2.93 -8.38 10.64
C ALA A 102 3.16 -8.90 9.22
N ALA A 103 4.21 -9.69 9.03
CA ALA A 103 4.49 -10.30 7.74
C ALA A 103 3.42 -11.31 7.34
N ARG A 104 3.14 -11.39 6.04
CA ARG A 104 2.25 -12.40 5.46
C ARG A 104 3.08 -13.58 4.97
N PRO A 105 2.88 -14.78 5.53
CA PRO A 105 3.59 -15.98 5.06
C PRO A 105 3.12 -16.43 3.67
N ASP A 106 1.89 -16.10 3.30
CA ASP A 106 1.23 -16.42 2.01
C ASP A 106 1.36 -15.33 0.95
N TYR A 107 2.31 -14.41 1.12
CA TYR A 107 2.54 -13.37 0.12
C TYR A 107 2.99 -13.98 -1.21
N TYR A 108 2.44 -13.49 -2.33
CA TYR A 108 2.62 -14.10 -3.66
C TYR A 108 4.08 -14.14 -4.16
N ASP A 109 4.93 -13.24 -3.69
CA ASP A 109 6.36 -13.16 -4.03
C ASP A 109 7.26 -13.75 -2.92
N GLY A 110 6.69 -14.60 -2.07
CA GLY A 110 7.36 -15.24 -0.95
C GLY A 110 7.25 -14.46 0.35
N ALA A 111 7.41 -15.16 1.46
CA ALA A 111 7.32 -14.57 2.78
C ALA A 111 8.42 -13.51 2.99
N PRO A 112 8.10 -12.35 3.60
CA PRO A 112 9.10 -11.37 3.97
C PRO A 112 10.16 -11.92 4.92
N ASN A 113 11.39 -11.41 4.81
CA ASN A 113 12.49 -11.78 5.73
C ASN A 113 12.39 -11.07 7.11
N ILE A 114 11.35 -10.27 7.32
CA ILE A 114 11.09 -9.52 8.55
C ILE A 114 9.73 -9.95 9.05
N ASP A 115 9.64 -10.45 10.28
CA ASP A 115 8.39 -10.94 10.86
C ASP A 115 7.43 -9.80 11.19
N LYS A 116 7.96 -8.71 11.74
CA LYS A 116 7.17 -7.54 12.16
C LYS A 116 7.88 -6.24 11.83
N LEU A 117 7.09 -5.24 11.41
CA LEU A 117 7.54 -3.89 11.14
C LEU A 117 6.80 -2.92 12.07
N LYS A 118 7.56 -2.23 12.93
CA LYS A 118 7.03 -1.19 13.82
C LYS A 118 7.47 0.18 13.36
N LEU A 119 6.51 1.03 13.02
CA LEU A 119 6.71 2.43 12.69
C LEU A 119 6.21 3.27 13.87
N ILE A 120 7.06 4.17 14.37
CA ILE A 120 6.73 5.03 15.51
C ILE A 120 6.67 6.47 15.00
N SER A 121 5.58 7.18 15.32
CA SER A 121 5.45 8.59 15.04
C SER A 121 6.25 9.40 16.05
N ILE A 122 7.25 10.14 15.58
CA ILE A 122 8.04 11.05 16.42
C ILE A 122 7.48 12.46 16.21
N VAL A 123 6.58 12.85 17.11
CA VAL A 123 6.00 14.21 17.11
C VAL A 123 7.01 15.17 17.73
N GLY A 124 7.37 16.24 17.02
CA GLY A 124 8.28 17.27 17.51
C GLY A 124 9.74 16.84 17.56
N ALA A 125 10.20 16.08 16.56
CA ALA A 125 11.61 15.76 16.42
C ALA A 125 12.46 17.03 16.33
N GLN A 126 12.88 17.55 17.49
CA GLN A 126 14.13 18.32 17.52
C GLN A 126 15.24 17.39 17.03
N PRO A 127 16.17 17.87 16.20
CA PRO A 127 17.31 17.05 15.80
C PRO A 127 17.96 16.49 17.08
N PRO A 128 18.27 15.18 17.13
CA PRO A 128 18.85 14.59 18.34
C PRO A 128 20.08 15.40 18.73
N PRO A 129 20.26 15.72 20.01
CA PRO A 129 21.45 16.44 20.48
C PRO A 129 22.67 15.66 20.02
N LYS A 130 23.68 16.35 19.47
CA LYS A 130 24.87 15.78 18.82
C LYS A 130 25.69 14.79 19.67
N HIS A 131 25.23 14.42 20.86
CA HIS A 131 25.97 13.62 21.86
C HIS A 131 25.31 12.30 22.27
N SER A 132 24.23 11.84 21.68
CA SER A 132 23.71 10.50 22.00
C SER A 132 24.19 9.41 21.03
N ARG A 133 25.51 9.38 20.76
CA ARG A 133 26.19 8.15 20.33
C ARG A 133 26.54 7.35 21.58
N ARG A 134 25.57 6.78 22.25
CA ARG A 134 25.84 5.72 23.22
C ARG A 134 25.07 4.47 22.79
N ALA A 135 25.85 3.59 22.17
CA ALA A 135 25.69 2.19 21.96
C ALA A 135 24.43 1.56 22.59
N ALA A 136 23.47 1.22 21.76
CA ALA A 136 22.79 -0.05 21.90
C ALA A 136 23.54 -1.03 21.00
N SER A 137 24.34 -1.84 21.63
CA SER A 137 25.03 -2.96 21.04
C SER A 137 24.02 -3.97 20.53
N THR A 138 23.93 -4.20 19.28
CA THR A 138 24.21 -5.39 18.50
C THR A 138 23.79 -5.13 17.06
N PRO A 139 24.72 -4.97 16.13
CA PRO A 139 24.36 -4.99 14.71
C PRO A 139 24.09 -6.44 14.33
N ARG A 140 22.86 -6.79 14.09
CA ARG A 140 22.61 -7.93 13.21
C ARG A 140 23.01 -7.49 11.82
N THR A 141 24.16 -7.96 11.43
CA THR A 141 24.74 -7.81 10.10
C THR A 141 23.73 -8.26 9.06
N CYS A 142 23.22 -7.33 8.26
CA CYS A 142 22.45 -7.64 7.09
C CYS A 142 23.44 -8.25 6.09
N VAL A 143 23.51 -9.58 6.03
CA VAL A 143 24.27 -10.29 4.99
C VAL A 143 23.45 -10.18 3.70
N ARG A 144 23.92 -9.31 2.83
CA ARG A 144 23.40 -9.17 1.47
C ARG A 144 23.85 -10.38 0.68
N SER A 145 22.93 -11.31 0.40
CA SER A 145 23.15 -12.36 -0.58
C SER A 145 23.11 -11.74 -2.00
N PRO A 146 24.14 -11.95 -2.83
CA PRO A 146 24.09 -11.50 -4.21
C PRO A 146 23.24 -12.46 -5.02
N ARG A 147 22.05 -12.07 -5.40
CA ARG A 147 21.35 -12.73 -6.52
C ARG A 147 21.56 -11.90 -7.76
N SER A 148 22.31 -12.52 -8.69
CA SER A 148 22.53 -12.08 -10.05
C SER A 148 21.21 -11.89 -10.79
N TRP A 149 21.07 -10.73 -11.41
CA TRP A 149 20.08 -10.48 -12.44
C TRP A 149 20.59 -11.08 -13.76
N ILE A 150 19.87 -12.04 -14.31
CA ILE A 150 19.85 -12.38 -15.72
C ILE A 150 18.40 -12.27 -16.16
#